data_e0d52835f5d4967cf265677bf61b20c2
#
_entry.id   e0d52835f5d4967cf265677bf61b20c2
#
_cell.length_a   1.000
_cell.length_b   1.000
_cell.length_c   1.000
_cell.angle_alpha   90.00
_cell.angle_beta   90.00
_cell.angle_gamma   90.00
#
_symmetry.space_group_name_H-M   'P 1'
#
loop_
_entity.id
_entity.type
_entity.pdbx_description
1 polymer ?
#
loop_
_entity_poly.entity_id
_entity_poly.type
_entity_poly.pdbx_seq_one_letter_code
_entity_poly.pdbx_strand_id
1 'polypeptide(L)'
;MKEFKNKVAAITGSATGIGRAFAEEAAKRGMRLALIDINTEGLEETKAICEKAGAPKVVTIKTDVTKYEEVRFSIMRVMQEYGQLDLMFANAGIATAGWVYNHPPQDWAWAMNTNILGLTYYVHEVLPIFKKQGTPCHFLFTASIAGLITGLRYNTAYLSSKHA
;
A
#
# COMPACT_ATOMS: atom_id res chain seq x y z
N MET A 1 -12.36 -6.51 12.30
CA MET A 1 -11.71 -5.83 13.44
C MET A 1 -12.73 -4.88 14.06
N LYS A 2 -13.03 -5.01 15.34
CA LYS A 2 -13.97 -4.11 16.05
C LYS A 2 -13.24 -3.02 16.85
N GLU A 3 -11.99 -3.27 17.24
CA GLU A 3 -11.14 -2.35 17.96
C GLU A 3 -9.85 -2.09 17.19
N PHE A 4 -9.45 -0.82 17.13
CA PHE A 4 -8.27 -0.36 16.36
C PHE A 4 -7.10 0.04 17.27
N LYS A 5 -7.40 0.47 18.51
CA LYS A 5 -6.39 0.96 19.45
C LYS A 5 -5.24 -0.05 19.64
N ASN A 6 -4.01 0.40 19.50
CA ASN A 6 -2.78 -0.38 19.59
C ASN A 6 -2.62 -1.50 18.51
N LYS A 7 -3.53 -1.61 17.56
CA LYS A 7 -3.35 -2.48 16.39
C LYS A 7 -2.31 -1.91 15.44
N VAL A 8 -1.68 -2.76 14.65
CA VAL A 8 -0.65 -2.37 13.69
C VAL A 8 -1.21 -2.36 12.27
N ALA A 9 -1.07 -1.23 11.59
CA ALA A 9 -1.38 -1.10 10.17
C ALA A 9 -0.11 -0.82 9.36
N ALA A 10 0.11 -1.59 8.29
CA ALA A 10 1.08 -1.30 7.25
C ALA A 10 0.33 -0.78 6.01
N ILE A 11 0.78 0.34 5.45
CA ILE A 11 0.09 1.06 4.38
C ILE A 11 1.09 1.38 3.28
N THR A 12 0.86 0.87 2.06
CA THR A 12 1.67 1.22 0.89
C THR A 12 1.10 2.41 0.13
N GLY A 13 1.96 3.18 -0.55
CA GLY A 13 1.54 4.42 -1.20
C GLY A 13 1.08 5.47 -0.19
N SER A 14 1.71 5.48 1.00
CA SER A 14 1.28 6.30 2.14
C SER A 14 1.89 7.69 2.17
N ALA A 15 2.77 8.03 1.22
CA ALA A 15 3.37 9.36 1.14
C ALA A 15 2.35 10.44 0.73
N THR A 16 1.29 10.09 0.00
CA THR A 16 0.31 11.06 -0.53
C THR A 16 -1.10 10.46 -0.67
N GLY A 17 -2.07 11.27 -1.04
CA GLY A 17 -3.38 10.84 -1.51
C GLY A 17 -4.15 9.93 -0.56
N ILE A 18 -4.72 8.86 -1.10
CA ILE A 18 -5.56 7.90 -0.36
C ILE A 18 -4.78 7.22 0.77
N GLY A 19 -3.53 6.80 0.50
CA GLY A 19 -2.70 6.15 1.51
C GLY A 19 -2.40 7.06 2.71
N ARG A 20 -2.08 8.34 2.47
CA ARG A 20 -1.90 9.36 3.53
C ARG A 20 -3.19 9.56 4.33
N ALA A 21 -4.33 9.76 3.64
CA ALA A 21 -5.61 9.96 4.31
C ALA A 21 -6.01 8.76 5.18
N PHE A 22 -5.75 7.54 4.68
CA PHE A 22 -5.99 6.32 5.45
C PHE A 22 -5.07 6.21 6.67
N ALA A 23 -3.79 6.59 6.51
CA ALA A 23 -2.83 6.61 7.62
C ALA A 23 -3.25 7.59 8.72
N GLU A 24 -3.70 8.79 8.34
CA GLU A 24 -4.22 9.78 9.27
C GLU A 24 -5.46 9.28 10.03
N GLU A 25 -6.41 8.66 9.32
CA GLU A 25 -7.60 8.10 9.96
C GLU A 25 -7.25 6.94 10.91
N ALA A 26 -6.31 6.07 10.53
CA ALA A 26 -5.81 5.00 11.39
C ALA A 26 -5.09 5.56 12.65
N ALA A 27 -4.34 6.67 12.50
CA ALA A 27 -3.71 7.38 13.60
C ALA A 27 -4.74 7.91 14.61
N LYS A 28 -5.81 8.56 14.14
CA LYS A 28 -6.93 9.06 14.98
C LYS A 28 -7.59 7.94 15.79
N ARG A 29 -7.55 6.70 15.29
CA ARG A 29 -8.05 5.50 15.97
C ARG A 29 -7.04 4.85 16.90
N GLY A 30 -5.88 5.48 17.10
CA GLY A 30 -4.82 4.99 18.00
C GLY A 30 -4.08 3.76 17.48
N MET A 31 -4.01 3.55 16.18
CA MET A 31 -3.21 2.49 15.57
C MET A 31 -1.73 2.85 15.56
N ARG A 32 -0.86 1.84 15.60
CA ARG A 32 0.57 1.93 15.32
C ARG A 32 0.78 1.74 13.82
N LEU A 33 1.62 2.57 13.18
CA LEU A 33 1.66 2.69 11.72
C LEU A 33 3.04 2.37 11.14
N ALA A 34 3.06 1.54 10.11
CA ALA A 34 4.17 1.41 9.17
C ALA A 34 3.78 2.06 7.84
N LEU A 35 4.39 3.19 7.54
CA LEU A 35 4.17 3.96 6.32
C LEU A 35 5.20 3.51 5.27
N ILE A 36 4.73 3.05 4.13
CA ILE A 36 5.55 2.43 3.09
C ILE A 36 5.34 3.18 1.78
N ASP A 37 6.41 3.72 1.20
CA ASP A 37 6.37 4.44 -0.07
C ASP A 37 7.78 4.54 -0.66
N ILE A 38 7.88 4.86 -1.95
CA ILE A 38 9.14 5.19 -2.60
C ILE A 38 9.57 6.64 -2.31
N ASN A 39 8.61 7.53 -2.03
CA ASN A 39 8.82 8.94 -1.74
C ASN A 39 9.10 9.17 -0.24
N THR A 40 10.37 9.29 0.11
CA THR A 40 10.81 9.47 1.50
C THR A 40 10.37 10.79 2.12
N GLU A 41 10.37 11.89 1.37
CA GLU A 41 9.94 13.21 1.86
C GLU A 41 8.46 13.18 2.24
N GLY A 42 7.60 12.67 1.34
CA GLY A 42 6.18 12.52 1.62
C GLY A 42 5.87 11.53 2.75
N LEU A 43 6.74 10.53 3.00
CA LEU A 43 6.64 9.65 4.16
C LEU A 43 6.85 10.41 5.48
N GLU A 44 7.87 11.28 5.55
CA GLU A 44 8.14 12.04 6.78
C GLU A 44 7.04 13.09 7.05
N GLU A 45 6.49 13.72 6.00
CA GLU A 45 5.31 14.58 6.15
C GLU A 45 4.11 13.79 6.72
N THR A 46 3.81 12.62 6.14
CA THR A 46 2.69 11.78 6.60
C THR A 46 2.91 11.29 8.03
N LYS A 47 4.14 10.95 8.39
CA LYS A 47 4.51 10.58 9.75
C LYS A 47 4.18 11.71 10.74
N ALA A 48 4.63 12.94 10.45
CA ALA A 48 4.36 14.08 11.32
C ALA A 48 2.85 14.33 11.49
N ILE A 49 2.06 14.17 10.42
CA ILE A 49 0.59 14.26 10.48
C ILE A 49 0.02 13.17 11.40
N CYS A 50 0.45 11.93 11.23
CA CYS A 50 -0.06 10.79 12.00
C CYS A 50 0.32 10.87 13.49
N GLU A 51 1.53 11.30 13.82
CA GLU A 51 1.97 11.53 15.20
C GLU A 51 1.12 12.61 15.88
N LYS A 52 0.88 13.73 15.18
CA LYS A 52 0.00 14.80 15.65
C LYS A 52 -1.46 14.33 15.81
N ALA A 53 -1.92 13.41 14.97
CA ALA A 53 -3.25 12.83 15.01
C ALA A 53 -3.44 11.79 16.13
N GLY A 54 -2.37 11.39 16.82
CA GLY A 54 -2.44 10.51 17.98
C GLY A 54 -1.97 9.07 17.77
N ALA A 55 -1.25 8.77 16.67
CA ALA A 55 -0.62 7.46 16.49
C ALA A 55 0.43 7.20 17.57
N PRO A 56 0.36 6.08 18.32
CA PRO A 56 1.32 5.79 19.40
C PRO A 56 2.75 5.55 18.91
N LYS A 57 2.90 5.06 17.69
CA LYS A 57 4.20 4.82 17.04
C LYS A 57 4.01 4.84 15.52
N VAL A 58 4.89 5.54 14.81
CA VAL A 58 4.93 5.59 13.34
C VAL A 58 6.35 5.29 12.85
N VAL A 59 6.48 4.35 11.91
CA VAL A 59 7.74 4.03 11.24
C VAL A 59 7.57 4.26 9.74
N THR A 60 8.55 4.88 9.12
CA THR A 60 8.63 5.08 7.67
C THR A 60 9.58 4.06 7.06
N ILE A 61 9.20 3.47 5.92
CA ILE A 61 9.97 2.46 5.22
C ILE A 61 9.96 2.79 3.73
N LYS A 62 11.11 3.24 3.21
CA LYS A 62 11.27 3.45 1.77
C LYS A 62 11.21 2.10 1.06
N THR A 63 10.32 1.97 0.07
CA THR A 63 10.11 0.73 -0.67
C THR A 63 9.62 1.02 -2.08
N ASP A 64 10.30 0.47 -3.08
CA ASP A 64 9.77 0.32 -4.43
C ASP A 64 9.00 -1.01 -4.50
N VAL A 65 7.67 -0.93 -4.57
CA VAL A 65 6.79 -2.11 -4.57
C VAL A 65 6.97 -3.02 -5.80
N THR A 66 7.63 -2.53 -6.85
CA THR A 66 7.96 -3.34 -8.04
C THR A 66 9.12 -4.31 -7.80
N LYS A 67 9.83 -4.18 -6.67
CA LYS A 67 10.99 -4.99 -6.31
C LYS A 67 10.66 -5.92 -5.15
N TYR A 68 10.60 -7.20 -5.43
CA TYR A 68 10.24 -8.22 -4.43
C TYR A 68 11.09 -8.15 -3.15
N GLU A 69 12.41 -8.01 -3.27
CA GLU A 69 13.30 -7.98 -2.09
C GLU A 69 13.06 -6.73 -1.21
N GLU A 70 12.70 -5.58 -1.81
CA GLU A 70 12.35 -4.39 -1.04
C GLU A 70 11.00 -4.59 -0.31
N VAL A 71 10.02 -5.22 -0.96
CA VAL A 71 8.74 -5.59 -0.33
C VAL A 71 8.97 -6.53 0.84
N ARG A 72 9.73 -7.60 0.64
CA ARG A 72 10.11 -8.55 1.69
C ARG A 72 10.79 -7.85 2.86
N PHE A 73 11.79 -7.01 2.58
CA PHE A 73 12.49 -6.24 3.61
C PHE A 73 11.51 -5.34 4.39
N SER A 74 10.57 -4.68 3.71
CA SER A 74 9.58 -3.81 4.36
C SER A 74 8.74 -4.56 5.37
N ILE A 75 8.25 -5.75 5.04
CA ILE A 75 7.46 -6.58 5.96
C ILE A 75 8.32 -7.14 7.11
N MET A 76 9.56 -7.55 6.83
CA MET A 76 10.49 -7.92 7.90
C MET A 76 10.69 -6.76 8.89
N ARG A 77 10.84 -5.53 8.38
CA ARG A 77 11.00 -4.34 9.22
C ARG A 77 9.75 -4.06 10.05
N VAL A 78 8.55 -4.20 9.49
CA VAL A 78 7.29 -4.10 10.23
C VAL A 78 7.26 -5.09 11.40
N MET A 79 7.63 -6.34 11.14
CA MET A 79 7.62 -7.38 12.19
C MET A 79 8.69 -7.15 13.27
N GLN A 80 9.88 -6.64 12.90
CA GLN A 80 10.91 -6.24 13.87
C GLN A 80 10.44 -5.10 14.78
N GLU A 81 9.76 -4.10 14.22
CA GLU A 81 9.33 -2.91 14.95
C GLU A 81 8.12 -3.13 15.86
N TYR A 82 7.22 -4.02 15.48
CA TYR A 82 5.92 -4.15 16.12
C TYR A 82 5.61 -5.55 16.67
N GLY A 83 6.29 -6.60 16.19
CA GLY A 83 6.04 -7.99 16.57
C GLY A 83 4.71 -8.57 16.07
N GLN A 84 3.89 -7.76 15.40
CA GLN A 84 2.58 -8.14 14.87
C GLN A 84 2.21 -7.27 13.67
N LEU A 85 1.24 -7.75 12.87
CA LEU A 85 0.59 -6.98 11.80
C LEU A 85 -0.90 -7.34 11.79
N ASP A 86 -1.78 -6.37 12.00
CA ASP A 86 -3.23 -6.60 12.08
C ASP A 86 -3.96 -6.16 10.81
N LEU A 87 -3.43 -5.16 10.12
CA LEU A 87 -4.00 -4.61 8.89
C LEU A 87 -2.90 -4.34 7.88
N MET A 88 -3.01 -4.95 6.70
CA MET A 88 -2.24 -4.57 5.52
C MET A 88 -3.15 -3.82 4.57
N PHE A 89 -2.80 -2.57 4.24
CA PHE A 89 -3.46 -1.79 3.22
C PHE A 89 -2.53 -1.62 2.01
N ALA A 90 -2.70 -2.50 1.04
CA ALA A 90 -1.99 -2.46 -0.23
C ALA A 90 -2.66 -1.43 -1.16
N ASN A 91 -2.19 -0.20 -1.07
CA ASN A 91 -2.76 0.96 -1.76
C ASN A 91 -1.83 1.50 -2.85
N ALA A 92 -0.53 1.26 -2.80
CA ALA A 92 0.41 1.71 -3.82
C ALA A 92 -0.10 1.34 -5.23
N GLY A 93 -0.11 2.33 -6.10
CA GLY A 93 -0.59 2.16 -7.46
C GLY A 93 -0.34 3.41 -8.29
N ILE A 94 -0.24 3.23 -9.58
CA ILE A 94 -0.04 4.32 -10.54
C ILE A 94 -1.08 4.24 -11.66
N ALA A 95 -1.37 5.37 -12.26
CA ALA A 95 -2.13 5.46 -13.50
C ALA A 95 -1.24 6.02 -14.60
N THR A 96 -1.35 5.42 -15.79
CA THR A 96 -0.72 5.92 -17.00
C THR A 96 -1.80 6.41 -17.95
N ALA A 97 -1.52 7.44 -18.73
CA ALA A 97 -2.45 7.99 -19.70
C ALA A 97 -1.78 8.16 -21.08
N GLY A 98 -2.47 7.75 -22.14
CA GLY A 98 -2.01 7.86 -23.51
C GLY A 98 -2.85 7.02 -24.47
N TRP A 99 -2.79 7.34 -25.76
CA TRP A 99 -3.37 6.49 -26.80
C TRP A 99 -2.69 5.10 -26.77
N VAL A 100 -3.45 4.03 -26.96
CA VAL A 100 -2.93 2.65 -26.89
C VAL A 100 -1.71 2.43 -27.81
N TYR A 101 -1.74 2.99 -29.01
CA TYR A 101 -0.66 2.88 -30.00
C TYR A 101 0.56 3.78 -29.72
N ASN A 102 0.41 4.78 -28.84
CA ASN A 102 1.49 5.68 -28.41
C ASN A 102 1.97 5.39 -26.99
N HIS A 103 1.37 4.42 -26.31
CA HIS A 103 1.77 4.04 -24.94
C HIS A 103 3.10 3.29 -24.98
N PRO A 104 4.17 3.84 -24.43
CA PRO A 104 5.45 3.15 -24.41
C PRO A 104 5.34 1.80 -23.69
N PRO A 105 6.02 0.74 -24.15
CA PRO A 105 6.03 -0.56 -23.45
C PRO A 105 6.43 -0.46 -21.97
N GLN A 106 7.28 0.51 -21.64
CA GLN A 106 7.72 0.78 -20.28
C GLN A 106 6.58 1.21 -19.35
N ASP A 107 5.61 1.99 -19.85
CA ASP A 107 4.45 2.42 -19.06
C ASP A 107 3.53 1.24 -18.76
N TRP A 108 3.38 0.31 -19.70
CA TRP A 108 2.68 -0.95 -19.48
C TRP A 108 3.36 -1.79 -18.39
N ALA A 109 4.67 -1.99 -18.54
CA ALA A 109 5.45 -2.74 -17.55
C ALA A 109 5.35 -2.07 -16.17
N TRP A 110 5.45 -0.74 -16.11
CA TRP A 110 5.34 0.00 -14.86
C TRP A 110 3.96 -0.16 -14.21
N ALA A 111 2.88 -0.02 -14.98
CA ALA A 111 1.51 -0.22 -14.46
C ALA A 111 1.30 -1.65 -13.95
N MET A 112 1.71 -2.68 -14.69
CA MET A 112 1.56 -4.08 -14.30
C MET A 112 2.41 -4.42 -13.09
N ASN A 113 3.67 -3.99 -13.07
CA ASN A 113 4.58 -4.27 -11.96
C ASN A 113 4.13 -3.59 -10.67
N THR A 114 3.63 -2.35 -10.75
CA THR A 114 3.17 -1.62 -9.57
C THR A 114 1.80 -2.12 -9.09
N ASN A 115 0.81 -2.16 -9.98
CA ASN A 115 -0.58 -2.38 -9.58
C ASN A 115 -0.93 -3.84 -9.35
N ILE A 116 -0.18 -4.79 -9.95
CA ILE A 116 -0.43 -6.23 -9.85
C ILE A 116 0.70 -6.92 -9.10
N LEU A 117 1.92 -6.94 -9.66
CA LEU A 117 3.01 -7.73 -9.06
C LEU A 117 3.38 -7.20 -7.67
N GLY A 118 3.48 -5.88 -7.50
CA GLY A 118 3.74 -5.29 -6.19
C GLY A 118 2.70 -5.69 -5.15
N LEU A 119 1.42 -5.73 -5.54
CA LEU A 119 0.35 -6.22 -4.69
C LEU A 119 0.52 -7.71 -4.34
N THR A 120 0.80 -8.56 -5.34
CA THR A 120 0.96 -10.01 -5.12
C THR A 120 2.16 -10.33 -4.23
N TYR A 121 3.22 -9.52 -4.27
CA TYR A 121 4.37 -9.66 -3.37
C TYR A 121 3.96 -9.44 -1.92
N TYR A 122 3.15 -8.41 -1.62
CA TYR A 122 2.60 -8.21 -0.27
C TYR A 122 1.66 -9.34 0.15
N VAL A 123 0.84 -9.87 -0.74
CA VAL A 123 0.01 -11.06 -0.45
C VAL A 123 0.89 -12.23 -0.04
N HIS A 124 1.97 -12.49 -0.80
CA HIS A 124 2.90 -13.58 -0.52
C HIS A 124 3.58 -13.45 0.85
N GLU A 125 4.06 -12.26 1.20
CA GLU A 125 4.78 -12.04 2.46
C GLU A 125 3.85 -11.94 3.68
N VAL A 126 2.65 -11.37 3.53
CA VAL A 126 1.78 -11.05 4.68
C VAL A 126 0.84 -12.18 5.07
N LEU A 127 0.29 -12.94 4.11
CA LEU A 127 -0.68 -13.99 4.46
C LEU A 127 -0.11 -15.10 5.35
N PRO A 128 1.13 -15.56 5.19
CA PRO A 128 1.74 -16.51 6.13
C PRO A 128 1.85 -15.94 7.56
N ILE A 129 2.15 -14.64 7.70
CA ILE A 129 2.20 -13.94 8.99
C ILE A 129 0.81 -13.94 9.64
N PHE A 130 -0.22 -13.54 8.91
CA PHE A 130 -1.60 -13.53 9.40
C PHE A 130 -2.06 -14.92 9.83
N LYS A 131 -1.73 -15.96 9.05
CA LYS A 131 -2.05 -17.34 9.38
C LYS A 131 -1.34 -17.80 10.66
N LYS A 132 -0.06 -17.47 10.82
CA LYS A 132 0.74 -17.83 12.01
C LYS A 132 0.28 -17.06 13.25
N GLN A 133 -0.10 -15.78 13.08
CA GLN A 133 -0.54 -14.92 14.18
C GLN A 133 -1.85 -15.41 14.83
N GLY A 134 -2.77 -16.00 14.07
CA GLY A 134 -4.00 -16.62 14.57
C GLY A 134 -5.01 -15.63 15.18
N THR A 135 -4.77 -14.33 15.05
CA THR A 135 -5.68 -13.26 15.49
C THR A 135 -6.43 -12.66 14.31
N PRO A 136 -7.57 -11.97 14.52
CA PRO A 136 -8.29 -11.32 13.42
C PRO A 136 -7.43 -10.27 12.72
N CYS A 137 -7.08 -10.53 11.46
CA CYS A 137 -6.31 -9.67 10.58
C CYS A 137 -7.12 -9.32 9.34
N HIS A 138 -6.75 -8.22 8.68
CA HIS A 138 -7.39 -7.80 7.44
C HIS A 138 -6.36 -7.42 6.40
N PHE A 139 -6.60 -7.82 5.15
CA PHE A 139 -5.87 -7.38 3.98
C PHE A 139 -6.81 -6.57 3.09
N LEU A 140 -6.51 -5.29 2.87
CA LEU A 140 -7.29 -4.39 2.03
C LEU A 140 -6.51 -4.02 0.77
N PHE A 141 -7.24 -3.89 -0.33
CA PHE A 141 -6.71 -3.48 -1.64
C PHE A 141 -7.42 -2.24 -2.14
N THR A 142 -6.68 -1.30 -2.69
CA THR A 142 -7.29 -0.19 -3.43
C THR A 142 -7.67 -0.66 -4.83
N ALA A 143 -8.95 -0.98 -5.00
CA ALA A 143 -9.55 -1.25 -6.30
C ALA A 143 -9.79 0.06 -7.08
N SER A 144 -10.50 -0.04 -8.19
CA SER A 144 -10.92 1.11 -8.99
C SER A 144 -12.22 0.79 -9.71
N ILE A 145 -13.02 1.81 -10.02
CA ILE A 145 -14.12 1.70 -10.99
C ILE A 145 -13.58 1.24 -12.36
N ALA A 146 -12.33 1.55 -12.67
CA ALA A 146 -11.63 1.11 -13.86
C ALA A 146 -11.42 -0.42 -13.94
N GLY A 147 -11.67 -1.16 -12.87
CA GLY A 147 -11.73 -2.63 -12.86
C GLY A 147 -13.14 -3.20 -13.12
N LEU A 148 -14.15 -2.35 -13.26
CA LEU A 148 -15.55 -2.75 -13.48
C LEU A 148 -16.11 -2.25 -14.81
N ILE A 149 -15.63 -1.10 -15.29
CA ILE A 149 -16.10 -0.48 -16.53
C ILE A 149 -15.00 -0.43 -17.58
N THR A 150 -15.39 -0.53 -18.83
CA THR A 150 -14.52 -0.35 -20.00
C THR A 150 -14.77 1.01 -20.65
N GLY A 151 -13.91 1.40 -21.62
CA GLY A 151 -14.14 2.59 -22.45
C GLY A 151 -13.62 3.91 -21.87
N LEU A 152 -12.89 3.89 -20.79
CA LEU A 152 -12.12 5.07 -20.33
C LEU A 152 -10.99 5.32 -21.33
N ARG A 153 -11.14 6.35 -22.15
CA ARG A 153 -10.14 6.73 -23.17
C ARG A 153 -8.79 7.03 -22.49
N TYR A 154 -7.71 6.75 -23.19
CA TYR A 154 -6.33 7.07 -22.79
C TYR A 154 -5.78 6.32 -21.57
N ASN A 155 -6.49 5.34 -21.00
CA ASN A 155 -6.07 4.67 -19.76
C ASN A 155 -5.86 3.15 -19.94
N THR A 156 -5.48 2.68 -21.12
CA THR A 156 -5.52 1.24 -21.45
C THR A 156 -4.66 0.38 -20.51
N ALA A 157 -3.42 0.76 -20.25
CA ALA A 157 -2.53 -0.01 -19.35
C ALA A 157 -3.06 0.01 -17.91
N TYR A 158 -3.55 1.15 -17.44
CA TYR A 158 -4.18 1.25 -16.11
C TYR A 158 -5.44 0.38 -16.01
N LEU A 159 -6.37 0.50 -16.96
CA LEU A 159 -7.58 -0.32 -17.05
C LEU A 159 -7.24 -1.81 -17.02
N SER A 160 -6.30 -2.25 -17.87
CA SER A 160 -5.84 -3.64 -17.88
C SER A 160 -5.35 -4.09 -16.49
N SER A 161 -4.56 -3.27 -15.82
CA SER A 161 -4.05 -3.58 -14.48
C SER A 161 -5.13 -3.61 -13.38
N LYS A 162 -6.25 -2.92 -13.57
CA LYS A 162 -7.35 -2.89 -12.59
C LYS A 162 -8.43 -3.93 -12.86
N HIS A 163 -8.45 -4.54 -14.07
CA HIS A 163 -9.29 -5.70 -14.40
C HIS A 163 -8.65 -7.05 -14.03
N ALA A 164 -7.35 -7.07 -13.79
CA ALA A 164 -6.63 -8.27 -13.36
C ALA A 164 -6.86 -8.54 -11.87
#